data_cc40c3b9b88d46c3bba0eb236ff34e1e
#
_entry.id   cc40c3b9b88d46c3bba0eb236ff34e1e
#
_cell.length_a   1.000
_cell.length_b   1.000
_cell.length_c   1.000
_cell.angle_alpha   90.00
_cell.angle_beta   90.00
_cell.angle_gamma   90.00
#
_symmetry.space_group_name_H-M   'P 1'
#
loop_
_entity.id
_entity.type
_entity.pdbx_description
1 polymer ?
#
loop_
_entity_poly.entity_id
_entity_poly.type
_entity_poly.pdbx_seq_one_letter_code
_entity_poly.pdbx_strand_id
1 'polypeptide(L)'
;MPTWGVDISTIDFDQIKYFVRAQERQAASWEDLPADIKNTYDRLGIPEAEKDRLVAGVAAQYESEVVYHKINEELGKQGVVFLDTDTALKEEPELFREHFASAVPLGDNKFSALNSAVWSGGSFIYVPKGVHCTIPLQAYFRMNTENLGQFERTLIIVDEGAYVHYVEGCTAPIYKSDSLHAAVVEIIVKKNARCRYTTCLLYTSPSPRD
;
A
#
# COMPACT_ATOMS: atom_id res chain seq x y z
N MET A 1 12.68 5.35 21.55
CA MET A 1 12.27 6.30 20.49
C MET A 1 13.50 6.94 19.91
N PRO A 2 13.58 7.10 18.57
CA PRO A 2 14.61 7.94 18.00
C PRO A 2 14.51 9.34 18.62
N THR A 3 15.65 9.93 18.92
CA THR A 3 15.73 11.31 19.45
C THR A 3 15.89 12.35 18.33
N TRP A 4 15.88 11.89 17.08
CA TRP A 4 15.95 12.69 15.86
C TRP A 4 14.58 12.68 15.15
N GLY A 5 14.29 13.72 14.38
CA GLY A 5 13.02 13.87 13.66
C GLY A 5 12.06 14.83 14.35
N VAL A 6 10.84 14.89 13.84
CA VAL A 6 9.77 15.73 14.39
C VAL A 6 9.38 15.23 15.78
N ASP A 7 9.11 16.15 16.70
CA ASP A 7 8.54 15.80 18.02
C ASP A 7 7.11 15.29 17.83
N ILE A 8 6.89 14.05 18.24
CA ILE A 8 5.58 13.36 18.17
C ILE A 8 4.97 13.18 19.55
N SER A 9 5.50 13.83 20.59
CA SER A 9 4.97 13.75 21.96
C SER A 9 3.56 14.34 22.10
N THR A 10 3.16 15.18 21.14
CA THR A 10 1.83 15.79 21.07
C THR A 10 0.76 14.86 20.48
N ILE A 11 1.15 13.76 19.84
CA ILE A 11 0.19 12.80 19.26
C ILE A 11 -0.47 12.01 20.39
N ASP A 12 -1.77 12.15 20.52
CA ASP A 12 -2.57 11.35 21.46
C ASP A 12 -2.96 10.01 20.78
N PHE A 13 -2.18 8.98 21.08
CA PHE A 13 -2.40 7.64 20.52
C PHE A 13 -3.72 7.00 20.99
N ASP A 14 -4.30 7.45 22.10
CA ASP A 14 -5.58 6.92 22.58
C ASP A 14 -6.78 7.48 21.79
N GLN A 15 -6.60 8.60 21.07
CA GLN A 15 -7.60 9.18 20.19
C GLN A 15 -7.52 8.67 18.74
N ILE A 16 -6.46 7.95 18.37
CA ILE A 16 -6.31 7.40 17.04
C ILE A 16 -7.31 6.27 16.79
N LYS A 17 -8.01 6.35 15.66
CA LYS A 17 -8.85 5.26 15.15
C LYS A 17 -7.96 4.31 14.35
N TYR A 18 -7.65 3.17 14.93
CA TYR A 18 -6.71 2.19 14.34
C TYR A 18 -7.26 1.42 13.16
N PHE A 19 -8.58 1.38 13.00
CA PHE A 19 -9.24 0.73 11.90
C PHE A 19 -10.57 1.42 11.58
N VAL A 20 -10.77 1.77 10.32
CA VAL A 20 -12.05 2.29 9.80
C VAL A 20 -12.39 1.51 8.54
N ARG A 21 -13.53 0.83 8.56
CA ARG A 21 -14.02 0.09 7.40
C ARG A 21 -14.57 1.04 6.36
N ALA A 22 -14.10 0.93 5.12
CA ALA A 22 -14.56 1.76 4.01
C ALA A 22 -15.86 1.22 3.39
N GLN A 23 -15.96 -0.12 3.27
CA GLN A 23 -17.12 -0.81 2.68
C GLN A 23 -17.16 -2.28 3.12
N GLU A 24 -18.30 -2.95 2.93
CA GLU A 24 -18.45 -4.36 3.35
C GLU A 24 -17.69 -5.35 2.47
N ARG A 25 -17.46 -5.02 1.20
CA ARG A 25 -16.79 -5.89 0.22
C ARG A 25 -15.95 -5.06 -0.75
N GLN A 26 -14.89 -5.65 -1.26
CA GLN A 26 -14.15 -5.07 -2.39
C GLN A 26 -15.06 -4.99 -3.63
N ALA A 27 -14.94 -3.90 -4.39
CA ALA A 27 -15.65 -3.73 -5.64
C ALA A 27 -15.05 -4.65 -6.72
N ALA A 28 -15.91 -5.29 -7.49
CA ALA A 28 -15.50 -6.13 -8.62
C ALA A 28 -15.12 -5.29 -9.85
N SER A 29 -15.70 -4.11 -9.97
CA SER A 29 -15.41 -3.14 -11.02
C SER A 29 -15.32 -1.73 -10.43
N TRP A 30 -14.72 -0.81 -11.20
CA TRP A 30 -14.65 0.60 -10.81
C TRP A 30 -16.02 1.25 -10.63
N GLU A 31 -16.98 0.81 -11.42
CA GLU A 31 -18.36 1.28 -11.40
C GLU A 31 -19.12 0.90 -10.12
N ASP A 32 -18.69 -0.19 -9.47
CA ASP A 32 -19.33 -0.70 -8.25
C ASP A 32 -18.86 0.03 -6.97
N LEU A 33 -17.88 0.92 -7.10
CA LEU A 33 -17.40 1.72 -5.95
C LEU A 33 -18.48 2.69 -5.47
N PRO A 34 -18.60 2.93 -4.15
CA PRO A 34 -19.41 4.01 -3.60
C PRO A 34 -19.06 5.36 -4.24
N ALA A 35 -20.06 6.20 -4.47
CA ALA A 35 -19.91 7.43 -5.26
C ALA A 35 -18.89 8.42 -4.69
N ASP A 36 -18.78 8.51 -3.37
CA ASP A 36 -17.82 9.37 -2.68
C ASP A 36 -16.37 8.89 -2.87
N ILE A 37 -16.16 7.58 -2.77
CA ILE A 37 -14.86 6.93 -3.02
C ILE A 37 -14.49 7.08 -4.50
N LYS A 38 -15.42 6.74 -5.39
CA LYS A 38 -15.24 6.85 -6.84
C LYS A 38 -14.86 8.27 -7.26
N ASN A 39 -15.62 9.28 -6.83
CA ASN A 39 -15.36 10.68 -7.13
C ASN A 39 -13.98 11.15 -6.64
N THR A 40 -13.51 10.62 -5.52
CA THR A 40 -12.17 10.93 -5.00
C THR A 40 -11.09 10.43 -5.94
N TYR A 41 -11.16 9.18 -6.35
CA TYR A 41 -10.18 8.56 -7.24
C TYR A 41 -10.29 9.04 -8.69
N ASP A 42 -11.49 9.39 -9.17
CA ASP A 42 -11.70 10.01 -10.48
C ASP A 42 -10.95 11.36 -10.57
N ARG A 43 -11.00 12.16 -9.51
CA ARG A 43 -10.25 13.42 -9.43
C ARG A 43 -8.72 13.23 -9.42
N LEU A 44 -8.24 12.08 -8.99
CA LEU A 44 -6.83 11.71 -9.00
C LEU A 44 -6.37 11.11 -10.34
N GLY A 45 -7.28 10.93 -11.30
CA GLY A 45 -6.98 10.39 -12.63
C GLY A 45 -6.67 8.90 -12.67
N ILE A 46 -7.02 8.13 -11.63
CA ILE A 46 -6.69 6.70 -11.54
C ILE A 46 -7.39 5.86 -12.60
N PRO A 47 -8.71 6.07 -12.89
CA PRO A 47 -9.40 5.29 -13.92
C PRO A 47 -8.82 5.48 -15.32
N GLU A 48 -8.34 6.69 -15.62
CA GLU A 48 -7.71 6.99 -16.92
C GLU A 48 -6.42 6.22 -17.09
N ALA A 49 -5.56 6.17 -16.06
CA ALA A 49 -4.30 5.43 -16.09
C ALA A 49 -4.54 3.93 -16.34
N GLU A 50 -5.60 3.35 -15.75
CA GLU A 50 -5.98 1.96 -15.99
C GLU A 50 -6.51 1.75 -17.42
N LYS A 51 -7.42 2.62 -17.89
CA LYS A 51 -8.00 2.56 -19.25
C LYS A 51 -6.94 2.67 -20.33
N ASP A 52 -5.99 3.56 -20.15
CA ASP A 52 -4.89 3.79 -21.10
C ASP A 52 -3.81 2.70 -21.03
N ARG A 53 -3.98 1.68 -20.20
CA ARG A 53 -3.01 0.59 -20.00
C ARG A 53 -1.62 1.08 -19.59
N LEU A 54 -1.56 2.19 -18.87
CA LEU A 54 -0.32 2.75 -18.35
C LEU A 54 0.20 1.97 -17.13
N VAL A 55 -0.64 1.11 -16.55
CA VAL A 55 -0.33 0.27 -15.40
C VAL A 55 -0.65 -1.20 -15.67
N ALA A 56 0.14 -2.09 -15.10
CA ALA A 56 -0.05 -3.54 -15.19
C ALA A 56 -0.99 -4.10 -14.12
N GLY A 57 -1.24 -3.32 -13.09
CA GLY A 57 -2.20 -3.62 -12.03
C GLY A 57 -2.43 -2.39 -11.17
N VAL A 58 -3.61 -2.31 -10.59
CA VAL A 58 -4.07 -1.20 -9.73
C VAL A 58 -4.66 -1.77 -8.45
N ALA A 59 -4.28 -1.20 -7.31
CA ALA A 59 -4.95 -1.35 -6.04
C ALA A 59 -5.36 0.03 -5.52
N ALA A 60 -6.58 0.16 -5.05
CA ALA A 60 -7.08 1.37 -4.42
C ALA A 60 -7.51 1.06 -2.99
N GLN A 61 -6.84 1.68 -2.02
CA GLN A 61 -7.16 1.59 -0.61
C GLN A 61 -7.79 2.89 -0.14
N TYR A 62 -8.94 2.76 0.51
CA TYR A 62 -9.64 3.86 1.15
C TYR A 62 -9.81 3.54 2.62
N GLU A 63 -9.39 4.44 3.51
CA GLU A 63 -9.28 4.20 4.94
C GLU A 63 -8.34 3.01 5.25
N SER A 64 -8.84 1.99 5.92
CA SER A 64 -8.05 0.84 6.36
C SER A 64 -8.12 -0.38 5.44
N GLU A 65 -8.87 -0.34 4.33
CA GLU A 65 -9.11 -1.51 3.48
C GLU A 65 -8.92 -1.19 2.00
N VAL A 66 -8.45 -2.18 1.24
CA VAL A 66 -8.42 -2.10 -0.22
C VAL A 66 -9.85 -2.26 -0.75
N VAL A 67 -10.34 -1.24 -1.44
CA VAL A 67 -11.71 -1.16 -1.95
C VAL A 67 -11.84 -1.64 -3.39
N TYR A 68 -10.75 -1.59 -4.15
CA TYR A 68 -10.67 -2.04 -5.54
C TYR A 68 -9.27 -2.58 -5.84
N HIS A 69 -9.22 -3.69 -6.59
CA HIS A 69 -7.97 -4.30 -7.01
C HIS A 69 -8.12 -4.96 -8.39
N LYS A 70 -7.11 -4.84 -9.21
CA LYS A 70 -7.03 -5.49 -10.52
C LYS A 70 -5.59 -5.70 -10.94
N ILE A 71 -5.30 -6.83 -11.58
CA ILE A 71 -4.03 -7.13 -12.22
C ILE A 71 -4.27 -7.49 -13.70
N ASN A 72 -3.28 -7.20 -14.53
CA ASN A 72 -3.27 -7.63 -15.93
C ASN A 72 -3.25 -9.17 -16.02
N GLU A 73 -4.18 -9.76 -16.78
CA GLU A 73 -4.31 -11.21 -16.91
C GLU A 73 -3.04 -11.90 -17.43
N GLU A 74 -2.28 -11.23 -18.28
CA GLU A 74 -1.04 -11.78 -18.84
C GLU A 74 0.04 -11.96 -17.77
N LEU A 75 0.14 -11.01 -16.83
CA LEU A 75 1.03 -11.14 -15.68
C LEU A 75 0.55 -12.21 -14.70
N GLY A 76 -0.76 -12.28 -14.47
CA GLY A 76 -1.35 -13.34 -13.64
C GLY A 76 -1.05 -14.74 -14.20
N LYS A 77 -1.14 -14.93 -15.51
CA LYS A 77 -0.76 -16.21 -16.18
C LYS A 77 0.71 -16.55 -16.05
N GLN A 78 1.59 -15.56 -15.87
CA GLN A 78 3.01 -15.76 -15.60
C GLN A 78 3.29 -16.02 -14.11
N GLY A 79 2.27 -16.10 -13.27
CA GLY A 79 2.37 -16.37 -11.84
C GLY A 79 2.71 -15.13 -10.99
N VAL A 80 2.59 -13.93 -11.54
CA VAL A 80 2.72 -12.70 -10.75
C VAL A 80 1.51 -12.59 -9.84
N VAL A 81 1.76 -12.43 -8.56
CA VAL A 81 0.73 -12.16 -7.54
C VAL A 81 0.77 -10.67 -7.22
N PHE A 82 -0.39 -10.03 -7.27
CA PHE A 82 -0.59 -8.68 -6.76
C PHE A 82 -1.93 -8.65 -6.04
N LEU A 83 -1.92 -8.59 -4.74
CA LEU A 83 -3.08 -8.64 -3.85
C LEU A 83 -2.95 -7.55 -2.78
N ASP A 84 -4.02 -7.29 -2.06
CA ASP A 84 -3.87 -6.68 -0.75
C ASP A 84 -3.33 -7.69 0.27
N THR A 85 -2.67 -7.20 1.31
CA THR A 85 -2.02 -8.07 2.31
C THR A 85 -2.99 -8.90 3.14
N ASP A 86 -4.21 -8.42 3.36
CA ASP A 86 -5.26 -9.16 4.07
C ASP A 86 -5.73 -10.37 3.24
N THR A 87 -5.87 -10.20 1.94
CA THR A 87 -6.17 -11.28 0.99
C THR A 87 -4.98 -12.22 0.84
N ALA A 88 -3.77 -11.70 0.70
CA ALA A 88 -2.55 -12.51 0.57
C ALA A 88 -2.31 -13.42 1.78
N LEU A 89 -2.61 -12.96 2.99
CA LEU A 89 -2.53 -13.80 4.18
C LEU A 89 -3.46 -15.03 4.12
N LYS A 90 -4.54 -14.95 3.36
CA LYS A 90 -5.52 -16.05 3.19
C LYS A 90 -5.21 -16.93 2.00
N GLU A 91 -4.80 -16.34 0.88
CA GLU A 91 -4.61 -17.04 -0.40
C GLU A 91 -3.17 -17.56 -0.58
N GLU A 92 -2.18 -16.82 -0.05
CA GLU A 92 -0.75 -17.15 -0.12
C GLU A 92 -0.10 -17.24 1.28
N PRO A 93 -0.71 -17.99 2.23
CA PRO A 93 -0.33 -17.93 3.65
C PRO A 93 1.11 -18.37 3.93
N GLU A 94 1.66 -19.32 3.18
CA GLU A 94 3.02 -19.82 3.38
C GLU A 94 4.03 -18.76 2.96
N LEU A 95 3.89 -18.24 1.74
CA LEU A 95 4.76 -17.21 1.18
C LEU A 95 4.69 -15.92 2.01
N PHE A 96 3.49 -15.54 2.44
CA PHE A 96 3.30 -14.37 3.29
C PHE A 96 4.02 -14.51 4.63
N ARG A 97 3.82 -15.62 5.34
CA ARG A 97 4.41 -15.86 6.67
C ARG A 97 5.92 -16.02 6.65
N GLU A 98 6.47 -16.61 5.58
CA GLU A 98 7.92 -16.75 5.41
C GLU A 98 8.62 -15.40 5.38
N HIS A 99 7.99 -14.39 4.78
CA HIS A 99 8.64 -13.12 4.49
C HIS A 99 8.17 -11.96 5.38
N PHE A 100 6.98 -12.05 6.00
CA PHE A 100 6.46 -11.01 6.89
C PHE A 100 7.38 -10.77 8.07
N ALA A 101 7.72 -9.50 8.31
CA ALA A 101 8.63 -9.05 9.36
C ALA A 101 10.07 -9.62 9.26
N SER A 102 10.46 -10.10 8.07
CA SER A 102 11.81 -10.61 7.84
C SER A 102 12.83 -9.53 7.54
N ALA A 103 12.43 -8.47 6.83
CA ALA A 103 13.28 -7.33 6.52
C ALA A 103 13.13 -6.19 7.54
N VAL A 104 11.92 -5.97 8.04
CA VAL A 104 11.62 -4.99 9.10
C VAL A 104 11.03 -5.73 10.29
N PRO A 105 11.88 -6.19 11.25
CA PRO A 105 11.42 -6.98 12.39
C PRO A 105 10.55 -6.15 13.34
N LEU A 106 9.70 -6.84 14.11
CA LEU A 106 8.76 -6.24 15.06
C LEU A 106 9.44 -5.32 16.09
N GLY A 107 10.66 -5.66 16.45
CA GLY A 107 11.45 -4.93 17.45
C GLY A 107 12.33 -3.82 16.90
N ASP A 108 12.28 -3.52 15.61
CA ASP A 108 13.15 -2.53 14.99
C ASP A 108 12.96 -1.14 15.62
N ASN A 109 11.70 -0.71 15.71
CA ASN A 109 11.33 0.53 16.39
C ASN A 109 9.86 0.50 16.84
N LYS A 110 9.42 1.53 17.58
CA LYS A 110 8.06 1.66 18.09
C LYS A 110 7.00 1.61 16.99
N PHE A 111 7.23 2.23 15.83
CA PHE A 111 6.26 2.25 14.75
C PHE A 111 6.20 0.91 14.01
N SER A 112 7.31 0.19 13.88
CA SER A 112 7.31 -1.18 13.36
C SER A 112 6.51 -2.11 14.26
N ALA A 113 6.66 -1.97 15.58
CA ALA A 113 5.88 -2.73 16.56
C ALA A 113 4.39 -2.39 16.46
N LEU A 114 4.04 -1.11 16.42
CA LEU A 114 2.67 -0.64 16.29
C LEU A 114 2.03 -1.11 14.99
N ASN A 115 2.68 -0.87 13.83
CA ASN A 115 2.20 -1.33 12.54
C ASN A 115 1.96 -2.86 12.58
N SER A 116 2.91 -3.62 13.08
CA SER A 116 2.80 -5.09 13.12
C SER A 116 1.66 -5.59 14.01
N ALA A 117 1.23 -4.79 15.00
CA ALA A 117 0.11 -5.14 15.89
C ALA A 117 -1.26 -4.80 15.29
N VAL A 118 -1.34 -3.75 14.44
CA VAL A 118 -2.63 -3.19 14.00
C VAL A 118 -2.72 -2.98 12.49
N TRP A 119 -1.81 -3.53 11.69
CA TRP A 119 -1.80 -3.35 10.25
C TRP A 119 -3.09 -3.83 9.58
N SER A 120 -3.46 -3.13 8.52
CA SER A 120 -4.53 -3.52 7.60
C SER A 120 -4.26 -2.94 6.23
N GLY A 121 -4.60 -3.68 5.18
CA GLY A 121 -4.33 -3.26 3.80
C GLY A 121 -2.82 -3.22 3.48
N GLY A 122 -2.48 -2.45 2.47
CA GLY A 122 -1.18 -2.48 1.83
C GLY A 122 -1.13 -3.42 0.64
N SER A 123 0.03 -3.56 0.02
CA SER A 123 0.19 -4.37 -1.19
C SER A 123 1.06 -5.59 -0.93
N PHE A 124 0.59 -6.75 -1.40
CA PHE A 124 1.39 -7.95 -1.50
C PHE A 124 1.76 -8.21 -2.96
N ILE A 125 3.05 -8.26 -3.25
CA ILE A 125 3.56 -8.46 -4.61
C ILE A 125 4.56 -9.62 -4.58
N TYR A 126 4.30 -10.64 -5.41
CA TYR A 126 5.27 -11.68 -5.71
C TYR A 126 5.53 -11.74 -7.21
N VAL A 127 6.78 -11.64 -7.60
CA VAL A 127 7.20 -11.77 -9.00
C VAL A 127 8.08 -13.00 -9.13
N PRO A 128 7.62 -14.03 -9.87
CA PRO A 128 8.35 -15.29 -10.02
C PRO A 128 9.68 -15.13 -10.73
N LYS A 129 10.53 -16.12 -10.55
CA LYS A 129 11.86 -16.19 -11.16
C LYS A 129 11.86 -15.88 -12.66
N GLY A 130 12.67 -14.91 -13.06
CA GLY A 130 12.88 -14.50 -14.44
C GLY A 130 11.74 -13.70 -15.08
N VAL A 131 10.65 -13.43 -14.37
CA VAL A 131 9.53 -12.64 -14.89
C VAL A 131 9.84 -11.15 -14.79
N HIS A 132 9.58 -10.42 -15.87
CA HIS A 132 9.82 -8.98 -15.94
C HIS A 132 8.51 -8.20 -16.13
N CYS A 133 8.06 -7.53 -15.06
CA CYS A 133 6.94 -6.60 -15.12
C CYS A 133 7.43 -5.24 -15.63
N THR A 134 7.38 -5.05 -16.95
CA THR A 134 7.89 -3.82 -17.61
C THR A 134 6.96 -2.64 -17.47
N ILE A 135 5.66 -2.89 -17.24
CA ILE A 135 4.65 -1.88 -16.94
C ILE A 135 4.46 -1.85 -15.42
N PRO A 136 4.39 -0.68 -14.78
CA PRO A 136 4.33 -0.59 -13.33
C PRO A 136 3.04 -1.16 -12.74
N LEU A 137 3.15 -1.76 -11.56
CA LEU A 137 2.04 -2.00 -10.64
C LEU A 137 1.84 -0.74 -9.81
N GLN A 138 0.61 -0.34 -9.53
CA GLN A 138 0.31 0.89 -8.79
C GLN A 138 -0.66 0.64 -7.64
N ALA A 139 -0.42 1.31 -6.52
CA ALA A 139 -1.37 1.38 -5.42
C ALA A 139 -1.62 2.82 -4.99
N TYR A 140 -2.84 3.08 -4.58
CA TYR A 140 -3.29 4.39 -4.13
C TYR A 140 -3.92 4.27 -2.75
N PHE A 141 -3.39 5.04 -1.80
CA PHE A 141 -3.84 5.06 -0.41
C PHE A 141 -4.50 6.40 -0.12
N ARG A 142 -5.72 6.36 0.39
CA ARG A 142 -6.49 7.54 0.75
C ARG A 142 -6.97 7.46 2.19
N MET A 143 -6.56 8.39 3.02
CA MET A 143 -7.17 8.68 4.31
C MET A 143 -8.24 9.76 4.13
N ASN A 144 -9.42 9.59 4.72
CA ASN A 144 -10.50 10.57 4.63
C ASN A 144 -11.25 10.77 5.95
N THR A 145 -10.96 9.98 6.97
CA THR A 145 -11.54 10.08 8.31
C THR A 145 -10.62 10.84 9.25
N GLU A 146 -11.16 11.79 9.98
CA GLU A 146 -10.44 12.54 11.01
C GLU A 146 -10.01 11.62 12.17
N ASN A 147 -8.80 11.84 12.71
CA ASN A 147 -8.14 11.00 13.71
C ASN A 147 -7.88 9.55 13.24
N LEU A 148 -7.87 9.28 11.95
CA LEU A 148 -7.50 7.96 11.43
C LEU A 148 -6.00 7.72 11.57
N GLY A 149 -5.65 6.53 12.05
CA GLY A 149 -4.35 5.92 11.83
C GLY A 149 -4.43 4.95 10.66
N GLN A 150 -3.63 5.16 9.62
CA GLN A 150 -3.48 4.23 8.51
C GLN A 150 -2.15 3.48 8.68
N PHE A 151 -2.22 2.14 8.74
CA PHE A 151 -1.10 1.27 9.11
C PHE A 151 -0.94 0.18 8.05
N GLU A 152 -0.77 0.55 6.79
CA GLU A 152 -0.59 -0.43 5.73
C GLU A 152 0.74 -1.19 5.88
N ARG A 153 0.71 -2.44 5.45
CA ARG A 153 1.88 -3.32 5.39
C ARG A 153 2.08 -3.80 3.95
N THR A 154 3.06 -3.24 3.28
CA THR A 154 3.42 -3.64 1.91
C THR A 154 4.57 -4.64 1.95
N LEU A 155 4.41 -5.76 1.24
CA LEU A 155 5.41 -6.82 1.11
C LEU A 155 5.66 -7.13 -0.37
N ILE A 156 6.88 -6.87 -0.83
CA ILE A 156 7.28 -7.07 -2.22
C ILE A 156 8.38 -8.12 -2.28
N ILE A 157 8.13 -9.23 -2.97
CA ILE A 157 9.08 -10.32 -3.16
C ILE A 157 9.40 -10.43 -4.64
N VAL A 158 10.66 -10.18 -5.01
CA VAL A 158 11.14 -10.26 -6.39
C VAL A 158 12.12 -11.41 -6.49
N ASP A 159 11.69 -12.49 -7.13
CA ASP A 159 12.46 -13.72 -7.18
C ASP A 159 13.65 -13.61 -8.16
N GLU A 160 14.49 -14.61 -8.17
CA GLU A 160 15.77 -14.61 -8.87
C GLU A 160 15.64 -14.17 -10.35
N GLY A 161 16.42 -13.16 -10.75
CA GLY A 161 16.41 -12.62 -12.11
C GLY A 161 15.14 -11.88 -12.53
N ALA A 162 14.18 -11.68 -11.63
CA ALA A 162 12.93 -10.99 -11.94
C ALA A 162 13.05 -9.45 -11.86
N TYR A 163 12.05 -8.76 -12.41
CA TYR A 163 11.97 -7.30 -12.36
C TYR A 163 10.54 -6.82 -12.10
N VAL A 164 10.41 -5.82 -11.25
CA VAL A 164 9.15 -5.09 -11.05
C VAL A 164 9.40 -3.60 -10.84
N HIS A 165 8.48 -2.78 -11.33
CA HIS A 165 8.34 -1.39 -10.93
C HIS A 165 7.00 -1.25 -10.18
N TYR A 166 7.08 -0.85 -8.93
CA TYR A 166 5.92 -0.56 -8.10
C TYR A 166 5.87 0.91 -7.74
N VAL A 167 4.70 1.51 -7.90
CA VAL A 167 4.42 2.92 -7.61
C VAL A 167 3.31 3.00 -6.59
N GLU A 168 3.49 3.76 -5.54
CA GLU A 168 2.41 4.06 -4.61
C GLU A 168 2.24 5.56 -4.39
N GLY A 169 1.00 5.96 -4.19
CA GLY A 169 0.62 7.33 -3.86
C GLY A 169 -0.26 7.37 -2.63
N CYS A 170 0.07 8.23 -1.67
CA CYS A 170 -0.73 8.46 -0.48
C CYS A 170 -1.29 9.87 -0.48
N THR A 171 -2.59 10.01 -0.16
CA THR A 171 -3.27 11.30 -0.06
C THR A 171 -4.13 11.37 1.19
N ALA A 172 -4.19 12.55 1.81
CA ALA A 172 -5.12 12.85 2.90
C ALA A 172 -5.63 14.29 2.77
N PRO A 173 -6.85 14.60 3.23
CA PRO A 173 -7.27 15.99 3.44
C PRO A 173 -6.47 16.61 4.58
N ILE A 174 -6.45 17.93 4.63
CA ILE A 174 -5.93 18.68 5.77
C ILE A 174 -7.03 18.78 6.81
N TYR A 175 -6.82 18.17 7.98
CA TYR A 175 -7.70 18.26 9.13
C TYR A 175 -7.16 19.21 10.19
N LYS A 176 -8.00 19.59 11.14
CA LYS A 176 -7.60 20.37 12.33
C LYS A 176 -7.02 19.47 13.43
N SER A 177 -7.29 18.18 13.38
CA SER A 177 -6.80 17.16 14.30
C SER A 177 -5.68 16.34 13.66
N ASP A 178 -4.91 15.67 14.50
CA ASP A 178 -3.82 14.82 14.06
C ASP A 178 -4.35 13.58 13.31
N SER A 179 -3.65 13.20 12.25
CA SER A 179 -3.80 11.92 11.56
C SER A 179 -2.43 11.25 11.52
N LEU A 180 -2.41 9.94 11.69
CA LEU A 180 -1.18 9.16 11.72
C LEU A 180 -1.12 8.20 10.53
N HIS A 181 -0.09 8.37 9.69
CA HIS A 181 0.24 7.40 8.65
C HIS A 181 1.57 6.72 9.01
N ALA A 182 1.51 5.45 9.33
CA ALA A 182 2.67 4.66 9.75
C ALA A 182 2.72 3.33 8.96
N ALA A 183 3.07 3.44 7.70
CA ALA A 183 3.28 2.31 6.80
C ALA A 183 4.59 1.58 7.10
N VAL A 184 4.61 0.28 6.79
CA VAL A 184 5.85 -0.49 6.69
C VAL A 184 5.91 -1.14 5.32
N VAL A 185 7.02 -0.93 4.62
CA VAL A 185 7.29 -1.53 3.31
C VAL A 185 8.50 -2.45 3.42
N GLU A 186 8.30 -3.72 3.12
CA GLU A 186 9.37 -4.72 3.05
C GLU A 186 9.61 -5.10 1.59
N ILE A 187 10.85 -5.00 1.14
CA ILE A 187 11.24 -5.33 -0.24
C ILE A 187 12.35 -6.37 -0.21
N ILE A 188 12.02 -7.57 -0.67
CA ILE A 188 12.92 -8.71 -0.70
C ILE A 188 13.32 -8.96 -2.15
N VAL A 189 14.57 -8.68 -2.48
CA VAL A 189 15.09 -8.81 -3.85
C VAL A 189 16.11 -9.92 -3.87
N LYS A 190 15.80 -11.03 -4.55
CA LYS A 190 16.69 -12.19 -4.65
C LYS A 190 17.80 -11.96 -5.70
N LYS A 191 18.67 -12.94 -5.88
CA LYS A 191 19.85 -12.85 -6.71
C LYS A 191 19.51 -12.39 -8.14
N ASN A 192 20.27 -11.39 -8.67
CA ASN A 192 20.10 -10.83 -10.01
C ASN A 192 18.71 -10.23 -10.29
N ALA A 193 17.82 -10.13 -9.29
CA ALA A 193 16.54 -9.46 -9.44
C ALA A 193 16.68 -7.95 -9.27
N ARG A 194 15.64 -7.22 -9.66
CA ARG A 194 15.58 -5.76 -9.53
C ARG A 194 14.17 -5.32 -9.16
N CYS A 195 14.08 -4.45 -8.14
CA CYS A 195 12.87 -3.73 -7.79
C CYS A 195 13.08 -2.22 -7.99
N ARG A 196 12.16 -1.57 -8.69
CA ARG A 196 12.04 -0.12 -8.67
C ARG A 196 10.82 0.23 -7.83
N TYR A 197 11.04 0.95 -6.73
CA TYR A 197 9.99 1.42 -5.84
C TYR A 197 9.90 2.94 -5.93
N THR A 198 8.70 3.45 -6.15
CA THR A 198 8.43 4.89 -6.21
C THR A 198 7.26 5.21 -5.29
N THR A 199 7.44 6.10 -4.34
CA THR A 199 6.38 6.59 -3.47
C THR A 199 6.15 8.08 -3.66
N CYS A 200 4.91 8.51 -3.57
CA CYS A 200 4.51 9.92 -3.65
C CYS A 200 3.52 10.24 -2.51
N LEU A 201 3.93 11.15 -1.64
CA LEU A 201 3.10 11.67 -0.55
C LEU A 201 2.54 13.02 -0.97
N LEU A 202 1.21 13.15 -1.07
CA LEU A 202 0.52 14.35 -1.56
C LEU A 202 -0.18 15.14 -0.44
N TYR A 203 0.31 14.98 0.79
CA TYR A 203 -0.16 15.74 1.95
C TYR A 203 1.00 16.24 2.76
N THR A 204 1.12 17.10 3.51
CA THR A 204 2.05 17.57 4.55
C THR A 204 3.57 17.52 4.32
N SER A 205 4.09 16.87 3.32
CA SER A 205 5.52 16.97 3.04
C SER A 205 5.80 18.34 2.42
N PRO A 206 6.58 19.22 3.05
CA PRO A 206 7.01 20.44 2.39
C PRO A 206 7.76 20.06 1.13
N SER A 207 7.35 20.64 0.00
CA SER A 207 8.11 20.46 -1.24
C SER A 207 9.50 21.04 -1.05
N PRO A 208 10.57 20.38 -1.53
CA PRO A 208 11.92 20.97 -1.50
C PRO A 208 12.03 22.26 -2.30
N ARG A 209 10.93 22.73 -2.89
CA ARG A 209 10.87 23.94 -3.73
C ARG A 209 10.03 25.08 -3.11
N ASP A 210 9.46 24.88 -1.91
CA ASP A 210 8.70 25.89 -1.18
C ASP A 210 9.61 26.62 -0.17
#